data_a772e6de81ceea753ff0fa4b2eb7a8be
#
_entry.id   a772e6de81ceea753ff0fa4b2eb7a8be
#
_cell.length_a   1.000
_cell.length_b   1.000
_cell.length_c   1.000
_cell.angle_alpha   90.00
_cell.angle_beta   90.00
_cell.angle_gamma   90.00
#
_symmetry.space_group_name_H-M   'P 1'
#
loop_
_entity.id
_entity.type
_entity.pdbx_description
1 polymer ?
#
loop_
_entity_poly.entity_id
_entity_poly.type
_entity_poly.pdbx_seq_one_letter_code
_entity_poly.pdbx_strand_id
1 'polypeptide(L)'
;KYEDTTRELCFSRHYDYIADCIDLVKCKLDLICTALERNVPILSAMGTGNKVDPFQLRITDLSKTEGCHLARVMRRELRVRGIEHTKVLFSPEVPIKPAPLVDHDPGRRSTPASCAWLPSCAGLMMGGYIVQALIEPATEKQAT
;
A
#
# COMPACT_ATOMS: atom_id res chain seq x y z
N LYS A 1 6.03 9.31 -13.53
CA LYS A 1 4.91 9.41 -12.57
C LYS A 1 3.77 8.53 -13.07
N TYR A 2 3.18 7.70 -12.19
CA TYR A 2 2.00 6.91 -12.53
C TYR A 2 0.74 7.77 -12.38
N GLU A 3 -0.08 7.80 -13.41
CA GLU A 3 -1.39 8.46 -13.46
C GLU A 3 -2.18 7.89 -14.65
N ASP A 4 -3.46 8.20 -14.76
CA ASP A 4 -4.35 7.70 -15.81
C ASP A 4 -3.81 7.91 -17.23
N THR A 5 -3.14 9.04 -17.47
CA THR A 5 -2.51 9.37 -18.77
C THR A 5 -1.24 8.55 -19.10
N THR A 6 -0.57 8.01 -18.06
CA THR A 6 0.66 7.21 -18.23
C THR A 6 0.45 5.72 -17.95
N ARG A 7 -0.77 5.29 -17.61
CA ARG A 7 -1.11 3.90 -17.31
C ARG A 7 -0.66 2.95 -18.40
N GLU A 8 -1.06 3.16 -19.63
CA GLU A 8 -0.74 2.28 -20.76
C GLU A 8 0.77 2.19 -21.02
N LEU A 9 1.49 3.31 -20.87
CA LEU A 9 2.95 3.31 -20.96
C LEU A 9 3.59 2.48 -19.83
N CYS A 10 3.11 2.63 -18.60
CA CYS A 10 3.61 1.85 -17.46
C CYS A 10 3.32 0.36 -17.62
N PHE A 11 2.16 0.00 -18.16
CA PHE A 11 1.77 -1.40 -18.39
C PHE A 11 2.11 -1.92 -19.81
N SER A 12 2.95 -1.23 -20.56
CA SER A 12 3.43 -1.67 -21.88
C SER A 12 4.37 -2.88 -21.82
N ARG A 13 4.84 -3.24 -20.64
CA ARG A 13 5.73 -4.39 -20.37
C ARG A 13 5.03 -5.42 -19.52
N HIS A 14 5.50 -6.66 -19.59
CA HIS A 14 5.09 -7.70 -18.65
C HIS A 14 5.75 -7.47 -17.28
N TYR A 15 4.98 -7.65 -16.22
CA TYR A 15 5.46 -7.61 -14.84
C TYR A 15 5.01 -8.88 -14.12
N ASP A 16 5.93 -9.51 -13.42
CA ASP A 16 5.65 -10.70 -12.60
C ASP A 16 5.03 -10.32 -11.25
N TYR A 17 5.31 -9.11 -10.77
CA TYR A 17 4.77 -8.57 -9.53
C TYR A 17 4.85 -7.03 -9.48
N ILE A 18 3.91 -6.38 -8.82
CA ILE A 18 3.90 -4.93 -8.59
C ILE A 18 4.03 -4.63 -7.10
N ALA A 19 5.03 -3.80 -6.73
CA ALA A 19 5.14 -3.17 -5.42
C ALA A 19 4.56 -1.75 -5.50
N ASP A 20 3.39 -1.54 -4.92
CA ASP A 20 2.75 -0.23 -4.89
C ASP A 20 3.10 0.54 -3.63
N CYS A 21 3.88 1.60 -3.78
CA CYS A 21 4.26 2.54 -2.72
C CYS A 21 3.71 3.95 -2.97
N ILE A 22 2.68 4.11 -3.82
CA ILE A 22 2.08 5.40 -4.13
C ILE A 22 1.28 5.91 -2.93
N ASP A 23 1.43 7.19 -2.56
CA ASP A 23 0.67 7.82 -1.48
C ASP A 23 -0.65 8.44 -1.98
N LEU A 24 -0.69 8.90 -3.24
CA LEU A 24 -1.86 9.54 -3.82
C LEU A 24 -2.99 8.52 -4.06
N VAL A 25 -4.08 8.65 -3.31
CA VAL A 25 -5.23 7.70 -3.33
C VAL A 25 -5.76 7.43 -4.74
N LYS A 26 -5.95 8.47 -5.56
CA LYS A 26 -6.45 8.30 -6.94
C LYS A 26 -5.54 7.37 -7.76
N CYS A 27 -4.24 7.63 -7.75
CA CYS A 27 -3.27 6.84 -8.51
C CYS A 27 -3.10 5.41 -7.94
N LYS A 28 -3.14 5.27 -6.62
CA LYS A 28 -3.10 3.97 -5.94
C LYS A 28 -4.31 3.11 -6.30
N LEU A 29 -5.52 3.67 -6.29
CA LEU A 29 -6.73 2.97 -6.72
C LEU A 29 -6.64 2.50 -8.16
N ASP A 30 -6.25 3.41 -9.07
CA ASP A 30 -6.10 3.10 -10.47
C ASP A 30 -5.07 1.99 -10.72
N LEU A 31 -3.92 2.05 -10.04
CA LEU A 31 -2.87 1.02 -10.14
C LEU A 31 -3.36 -0.35 -9.66
N ILE A 32 -4.05 -0.41 -8.51
CA ILE A 32 -4.59 -1.67 -7.97
C ILE A 32 -5.65 -2.24 -8.93
N CYS A 33 -6.62 -1.45 -9.39
CA CYS A 33 -7.64 -1.89 -10.32
C CYS A 33 -7.01 -2.43 -11.61
N THR A 34 -6.09 -1.68 -12.22
CA THR A 34 -5.43 -2.09 -13.46
C THR A 34 -4.59 -3.35 -13.28
N ALA A 35 -3.87 -3.49 -12.17
CA ALA A 35 -3.10 -4.70 -11.88
C ALA A 35 -3.98 -5.94 -11.79
N LEU A 36 -5.10 -5.84 -11.07
CA LEU A 36 -6.05 -6.95 -10.91
C LEU A 36 -6.76 -7.29 -12.23
N GLU A 37 -7.19 -6.30 -13.01
CA GLU A 37 -7.79 -6.49 -14.35
C GLU A 37 -6.83 -7.21 -15.31
N ARG A 38 -5.53 -6.94 -15.19
CA ARG A 38 -4.48 -7.55 -16.00
C ARG A 38 -3.89 -8.83 -15.41
N ASN A 39 -4.43 -9.31 -14.29
CA ASN A 39 -3.95 -10.47 -13.55
C ASN A 39 -2.47 -10.38 -13.16
N VAL A 40 -1.98 -9.18 -12.85
CA VAL A 40 -0.63 -8.95 -12.32
C VAL A 40 -0.71 -8.92 -10.79
N PRO A 41 0.01 -9.79 -10.08
CA PRO A 41 0.07 -9.76 -8.63
C PRO A 41 0.54 -8.40 -8.11
N ILE A 42 -0.10 -7.91 -7.04
CA ILE A 42 0.23 -6.62 -6.46
C ILE A 42 0.27 -6.69 -4.94
N LEU A 43 1.27 -6.05 -4.33
CA LEU A 43 1.34 -5.76 -2.91
C LEU A 43 1.36 -4.24 -2.71
N SER A 44 0.35 -3.71 -2.03
CA SER A 44 0.18 -2.26 -1.86
C SER A 44 0.50 -1.82 -0.43
N ALA A 45 1.43 -0.86 -0.26
CA ALA A 45 1.72 -0.26 1.03
C ALA A 45 0.62 0.70 1.46
N MET A 46 0.14 0.54 2.69
CA MET A 46 -0.76 1.50 3.34
C MET A 46 0.05 2.56 4.12
N GLY A 47 -0.65 3.47 4.81
CA GLY A 47 -0.01 4.60 5.49
C GLY A 47 0.90 4.18 6.66
N THR A 48 2.14 4.67 6.63
CA THR A 48 3.14 4.54 7.70
C THR A 48 3.41 5.86 8.43
N GLY A 49 2.80 6.96 7.98
CA GLY A 49 2.98 8.29 8.57
C GLY A 49 2.49 8.36 10.02
N ASN A 50 3.23 9.11 10.86
CA ASN A 50 2.99 9.30 12.29
C ASN A 50 2.99 8.01 13.11
N LYS A 51 3.71 6.99 12.68
CA LYS A 51 3.90 5.71 13.35
C LYS A 51 5.39 5.44 13.52
N VAL A 52 5.75 4.65 14.53
CA VAL A 52 7.14 4.42 14.90
C VAL A 52 7.48 2.95 15.18
N ASP A 53 6.48 2.10 15.40
CA ASP A 53 6.69 0.71 15.79
C ASP A 53 6.72 -0.25 14.57
N PRO A 54 7.93 -0.69 14.13
CA PRO A 54 8.06 -1.60 13.00
C PRO A 54 7.53 -3.01 13.29
N PHE A 55 7.43 -3.43 14.55
CA PHE A 55 6.92 -4.76 14.93
C PHE A 55 5.40 -4.90 14.73
N GLN A 56 4.70 -3.79 14.52
CA GLN A 56 3.28 -3.81 14.16
C GLN A 56 3.02 -3.87 12.66
N LEU A 57 4.05 -3.84 11.82
CA LEU A 57 3.90 -4.02 10.38
C LEU A 57 3.39 -5.43 10.05
N ARG A 58 2.39 -5.52 9.19
CA ARG A 58 1.76 -6.79 8.77
C ARG A 58 1.45 -6.77 7.28
N ILE A 59 1.67 -7.92 6.63
CA ILE A 59 1.16 -8.17 5.27
C ILE A 59 -0.08 -9.06 5.41
N THR A 60 -1.21 -8.59 4.87
CA THR A 60 -2.49 -9.27 4.97
C THR A 60 -3.42 -8.88 3.81
N ASP A 61 -4.63 -9.42 3.81
CA ASP A 61 -5.69 -8.95 2.93
C ASP A 61 -6.25 -7.59 3.41
N LEU A 62 -6.58 -6.71 2.47
CA LEU A 62 -7.11 -5.37 2.77
C LEU A 62 -8.39 -5.44 3.62
N SER A 63 -9.24 -6.45 3.41
CA SER A 63 -10.47 -6.65 4.18
C SER A 63 -10.22 -6.86 5.68
N LYS A 64 -9.05 -7.39 6.05
CA LYS A 64 -8.65 -7.70 7.43
C LYS A 64 -7.88 -6.56 8.11
N THR A 65 -7.73 -5.40 7.47
CA THR A 65 -6.98 -4.27 8.03
C THR A 65 -7.82 -3.47 9.03
N GLU A 66 -7.17 -2.94 10.06
CA GLU A 66 -7.76 -2.08 11.10
C GLU A 66 -6.81 -0.94 11.48
N GLY A 67 -7.29 0.09 12.20
CA GLY A 67 -6.46 1.17 12.74
C GLY A 67 -5.80 2.10 11.71
N CYS A 68 -5.79 1.78 10.43
CA CYS A 68 -5.14 2.57 9.38
C CYS A 68 -6.16 3.38 8.57
N HIS A 69 -6.01 4.72 8.57
CA HIS A 69 -6.92 5.61 7.83
C HIS A 69 -6.88 5.35 6.32
N LEU A 70 -5.68 5.24 5.72
CA LEU A 70 -5.54 4.99 4.29
C LEU A 70 -6.17 3.65 3.90
N ALA A 71 -5.92 2.57 4.68
CA ALA A 71 -6.55 1.28 4.42
C ALA A 71 -8.07 1.34 4.47
N ARG A 72 -8.65 2.12 5.40
CA ARG A 72 -10.10 2.35 5.48
C ARG A 72 -10.65 3.04 4.22
N VAL A 73 -9.95 4.06 3.71
CA VAL A 73 -10.33 4.75 2.47
C VAL A 73 -10.23 3.78 1.29
N MET A 74 -9.11 3.04 1.18
CA MET A 74 -8.90 2.08 0.09
C MET A 74 -9.96 0.98 0.09
N ARG A 75 -10.31 0.38 1.25
CA ARG A 75 -11.39 -0.62 1.34
C ARG A 75 -12.71 -0.10 0.82
N ARG A 76 -13.09 1.12 1.21
CA ARG A 76 -14.36 1.73 0.77
C ARG A 76 -14.36 1.93 -0.74
N GLU A 77 -13.33 2.55 -1.27
CA GLU A 77 -13.23 2.92 -2.69
C GLU A 77 -13.07 1.69 -3.61
N LEU A 78 -12.33 0.66 -3.18
CA LEU A 78 -12.19 -0.59 -3.94
C LEU A 78 -13.47 -1.43 -3.92
N ARG A 79 -14.19 -1.45 -2.78
CA ARG A 79 -15.48 -2.15 -2.69
C ARG A 79 -16.52 -1.57 -3.66
N VAL A 80 -16.56 -0.24 -3.83
CA VAL A 80 -17.44 0.40 -4.85
C VAL A 80 -17.11 -0.05 -6.27
N ARG A 81 -15.86 -0.50 -6.50
CA ARG A 81 -15.37 -1.03 -7.79
C ARG A 81 -15.46 -2.56 -7.89
N GLY A 82 -16.12 -3.21 -6.94
CA GLY A 82 -16.27 -4.68 -6.91
C GLY A 82 -15.03 -5.43 -6.43
N ILE A 83 -14.03 -4.73 -5.89
CA ILE A 83 -12.78 -5.33 -5.38
C ILE A 83 -12.85 -5.38 -3.85
N GLU A 84 -13.00 -6.57 -3.28
CA GLU A 84 -13.04 -6.78 -1.84
C GLU A 84 -11.70 -7.24 -1.26
N HIS A 85 -10.88 -7.89 -2.08
CA HIS A 85 -9.65 -8.55 -1.67
C HIS A 85 -8.45 -8.03 -2.45
N THR A 86 -7.41 -7.62 -1.75
CA THR A 86 -6.09 -7.31 -2.31
C THR A 86 -5.04 -7.39 -1.21
N LYS A 87 -3.83 -7.79 -1.56
CA LYS A 87 -2.73 -7.91 -0.61
C LYS A 87 -2.16 -6.54 -0.27
N VAL A 88 -2.02 -6.26 1.03
CA VAL A 88 -1.48 -4.98 1.51
C VAL A 88 -0.49 -5.17 2.65
N LEU A 89 0.47 -4.23 2.75
CA LEU A 89 1.26 -4.02 3.94
C LEU A 89 0.65 -2.84 4.71
N PHE A 90 0.40 -3.02 6.00
CA PHE A 90 -0.14 -1.96 6.87
C PHE A 90 0.39 -2.10 8.31
N SER A 91 0.15 -1.07 9.12
CA SER A 91 0.32 -1.12 10.58
C SER A 91 -0.99 -0.72 11.26
N PRO A 92 -1.48 -1.49 12.24
CA PRO A 92 -2.62 -1.10 13.08
C PRO A 92 -2.27 -0.06 14.14
N GLU A 93 -1.00 0.32 14.27
CA GLU A 93 -0.53 1.32 15.23
C GLU A 93 -1.37 2.59 15.16
N VAL A 94 -1.76 3.11 16.33
CA VAL A 94 -2.45 4.40 16.42
C VAL A 94 -1.46 5.53 16.10
N PRO A 95 -1.74 6.36 15.09
CA PRO A 95 -0.82 7.43 14.70
C PRO A 95 -0.56 8.41 15.86
N ILE A 96 0.69 8.73 16.09
CA ILE A 96 1.10 9.77 17.05
C ILE A 96 0.62 11.13 16.53
N LYS A 97 -0.01 11.93 17.38
CA LYS A 97 -0.34 13.31 17.00
C LYS A 97 0.96 14.13 16.98
N PRO A 98 1.35 14.67 15.82
CA PRO A 98 2.54 15.52 15.76
C PRO A 98 2.33 16.77 16.63
N ALA A 99 3.40 17.25 17.26
CA ALA A 99 3.40 18.56 17.92
C ALA A 99 3.08 19.63 16.87
N PRO A 100 2.34 20.70 17.25
CA PRO A 100 2.10 21.80 16.32
C PRO A 100 3.44 22.42 15.90
N LEU A 101 3.67 22.44 14.58
CA LEU A 101 4.81 23.16 14.01
C LEU A 101 4.57 24.66 14.18
N VAL A 102 5.61 25.44 14.49
CA VAL A 102 5.53 26.88 14.79
C VAL A 102 5.07 27.70 13.57
N ASP A 103 5.21 27.15 12.34
CA ASP A 103 4.76 27.78 11.09
C ASP A 103 3.63 26.95 10.42
N HIS A 104 2.42 27.02 10.98
CA HIS A 104 1.25 26.43 10.32
C HIS A 104 0.60 27.45 9.37
N ASP A 105 0.61 27.14 8.09
CA ASP A 105 -0.35 27.68 7.14
C ASP A 105 -1.76 27.24 7.56
N PRO A 106 -2.69 28.15 7.92
CA PRO A 106 -4.02 27.79 8.46
C PRO A 106 -4.88 26.93 7.55
N GLY A 107 -4.51 26.79 6.26
CA GLY A 107 -5.23 25.99 5.27
C GLY A 107 -4.70 24.56 5.10
N ARG A 108 -3.58 24.18 5.71
CA ARG A 108 -2.96 22.88 5.50
C ARG A 108 -3.34 21.91 6.61
N ARG A 109 -4.01 20.81 6.25
CA ARG A 109 -4.15 19.65 7.14
C ARG A 109 -2.76 19.21 7.59
N SER A 110 -2.61 18.78 8.84
CA SER A 110 -1.33 18.36 9.44
C SER A 110 -0.48 17.54 8.46
N THR A 111 0.76 17.97 8.22
CA THR A 111 1.72 17.21 7.40
C THR A 111 2.07 15.92 8.15
N PRO A 112 1.86 14.73 7.59
CA PRO A 112 2.30 13.49 8.23
C PRO A 112 3.81 13.53 8.44
N ALA A 113 4.25 13.23 9.65
CA ALA A 113 5.67 13.03 9.95
C ALA A 113 6.04 11.57 9.65
N SER A 114 7.29 11.33 9.31
CA SER A 114 7.83 10.00 9.06
C SER A 114 9.15 9.84 9.80
N CYS A 115 9.36 8.69 10.45
CA CYS A 115 10.65 8.32 11.00
C CYS A 115 11.49 7.56 9.95
N ALA A 116 12.81 7.53 10.13
CA ALA A 116 13.71 6.92 9.16
C ALA A 116 13.54 5.40 9.02
N TRP A 117 13.15 4.71 10.08
CA TRP A 117 13.13 3.23 10.12
C TRP A 117 11.81 2.63 9.68
N LEU A 118 10.65 3.18 10.01
CA LEU A 118 9.37 2.51 9.74
C LEU A 118 9.07 2.33 8.24
N PRO A 119 9.19 3.37 7.38
CA PRO A 119 9.01 3.18 5.94
C PRO A 119 10.07 2.25 5.34
N SER A 120 11.31 2.29 5.86
CA SER A 120 12.38 1.41 5.41
C SER A 120 12.10 -0.06 5.75
N CYS A 121 11.64 -0.35 6.98
CA CYS A 121 11.21 -1.69 7.37
C CYS A 121 10.03 -2.18 6.52
N ALA A 122 9.05 -1.30 6.26
CA ALA A 122 7.92 -1.63 5.38
C ALA A 122 8.38 -2.01 3.98
N GLY A 123 9.30 -1.24 3.38
CA GLY A 123 9.89 -1.53 2.08
C GLY A 123 10.65 -2.86 2.04
N LEU A 124 11.47 -3.14 3.06
CA LEU A 124 12.19 -4.41 3.18
C LEU A 124 11.24 -5.61 3.33
N MET A 125 10.18 -5.48 4.14
CA MET A 125 9.16 -6.53 4.28
C MET A 125 8.44 -6.79 2.95
N MET A 126 8.07 -5.75 2.21
CA MET A 126 7.45 -5.89 0.89
C MET A 126 8.40 -6.58 -0.09
N GLY A 127 9.65 -6.14 -0.15
CA GLY A 127 10.66 -6.72 -1.02
C GLY A 127 10.89 -8.21 -0.73
N GLY A 128 11.07 -8.57 0.55
CA GLY A 128 11.22 -9.96 0.99
C GLY A 128 10.00 -10.81 0.64
N TYR A 129 8.80 -10.31 0.89
CA TYR A 129 7.56 -11.01 0.54
C TYR A 129 7.44 -11.26 -0.97
N ILE A 130 7.71 -10.25 -1.80
CA ILE A 130 7.62 -10.35 -3.26
C ILE A 130 8.65 -11.35 -3.81
N VAL A 131 9.90 -11.26 -3.33
CA VAL A 131 10.94 -12.19 -3.76
C VAL A 131 10.55 -13.63 -3.43
N GLN A 132 10.07 -13.90 -2.21
CA GLN A 132 9.61 -15.24 -1.83
C GLN A 132 8.45 -15.70 -2.71
N ALA A 133 7.46 -14.84 -2.97
CA ALA A 133 6.34 -15.16 -3.84
C ALA A 133 6.74 -15.48 -5.30
N LEU A 134 7.86 -14.93 -5.77
CA LEU A 134 8.38 -15.18 -7.12
C LEU A 134 9.21 -16.47 -7.22
N ILE A 135 9.89 -16.87 -6.13
CA ILE A 135 10.75 -18.08 -6.11
C ILE A 135 9.98 -19.34 -5.67
N GLU A 136 8.80 -19.22 -5.04
CA GLU A 136 7.97 -20.36 -4.67
C GLU A 136 7.51 -21.13 -5.92
N PRO A 137 7.71 -22.48 -5.98
CA PRO A 137 7.27 -23.27 -7.11
C PRO A 137 5.75 -23.18 -7.30
N ALA A 138 5.32 -23.12 -8.55
CA ALA A 138 3.90 -22.96 -8.93
C ALA A 138 2.96 -24.06 -8.38
N THR A 139 3.50 -25.18 -7.91
CA THR A 139 2.79 -26.35 -7.39
C THR A 139 2.13 -26.14 -6.02
N GLU A 140 2.58 -25.19 -5.21
CA GLU A 140 2.01 -24.96 -3.87
C GLU A 140 0.88 -23.91 -3.86
N LYS A 141 0.65 -23.20 -4.96
CA LYS A 141 -0.36 -22.14 -5.04
C LYS A 141 -1.81 -22.65 -5.16
N GLN A 142 -2.03 -23.96 -5.29
CA GLN A 142 -3.37 -24.57 -5.46
C GLN A 142 -3.92 -25.24 -4.20
N ALA A 143 -3.23 -25.19 -3.05
CA ALA A 143 -3.60 -25.96 -1.85
C ALA A 143 -4.01 -25.09 -0.63
N THR A 144 -4.46 -23.83 -0.83
CA THR A 144 -4.98 -23.01 0.31
C THR A 144 -6.25 -22.27 -0.06
#